data_8b13d7f07e3c79be3c6b92be3a702f77
#
_entry.id   8b13d7f07e3c79be3c6b92be3a702f77
#
_cell.length_a   1.000
_cell.length_b   1.000
_cell.length_c   1.000
_cell.angle_alpha   90.00
_cell.angle_beta   90.00
_cell.angle_gamma   90.00
#
_symmetry.space_group_name_H-M   'P 1'
#
loop_
_entity.id
_entity.type
_entity.pdbx_description
1 polymer ?
#
loop_
_entity_poly.entity_id
_entity_poly.type
_entity_poly.pdbx_seq_one_letter_code
_entity_poly.pdbx_strand_id
1 'polypeptide(L)'
;MSLETTIASLVTAANNLTTVVNGKIGSINTTMATALAQFNEWRSLRDVEGDPTALGTIRRNVLQGHVYGTGGVYGATAQGDFVSTNLGASANVYMHFRVPLNINTNSEMFWFNIKGYSYGTAKIIDETLVGYCYQPTRVLQSVSTFGNMTPAVYVDSNGNVVMRILIPNIYFTTVRIDTMRVGNGRLFNLGDLSTKLSLADTVVFS
;
A
#
# COMPACT_ATOMS: atom_id res chain seq x y z
N MET A 1 36.11 -55.40 27.00
CA MET A 1 34.79 -54.89 26.73
C MET A 1 34.03 -55.89 25.84
N SER A 2 32.82 -56.26 26.19
CA SER A 2 32.08 -57.15 25.33
C SER A 2 31.51 -56.34 24.09
N LEU A 3 31.25 -57.04 23.00
CA LEU A 3 30.66 -56.48 21.78
C LEU A 3 29.34 -55.77 22.11
N GLU A 4 28.54 -56.33 23.02
CA GLU A 4 27.28 -55.76 23.51
C GLU A 4 27.46 -54.38 24.17
N THR A 5 28.48 -54.24 25.01
CA THR A 5 28.82 -52.98 25.67
C THR A 5 29.20 -51.90 24.66
N THR A 6 29.98 -52.30 23.63
CA THR A 6 30.38 -51.37 22.55
C THR A 6 29.21 -50.93 21.72
N ILE A 7 28.28 -51.84 21.37
CA ILE A 7 27.06 -51.51 20.62
C ILE A 7 26.16 -50.60 21.45
N ALA A 8 25.95 -50.89 22.73
CA ALA A 8 25.15 -50.03 23.61
C ALA A 8 25.71 -48.59 23.71
N SER A 9 27.04 -48.47 23.82
CA SER A 9 27.71 -47.18 23.86
C SER A 9 27.56 -46.40 22.53
N LEU A 10 27.63 -47.11 21.39
CA LEU A 10 27.45 -46.50 20.07
C LEU A 10 26.00 -46.00 19.88
N VAL A 11 25.01 -46.80 20.29
CA VAL A 11 23.59 -46.39 20.23
C VAL A 11 23.36 -45.17 21.11
N THR A 12 23.94 -45.15 22.32
CA THR A 12 23.82 -43.96 23.20
C THR A 12 24.45 -42.72 22.58
N ALA A 13 25.64 -42.85 21.98
CA ALA A 13 26.29 -41.74 21.31
C ALA A 13 25.51 -41.24 20.11
N ALA A 14 24.93 -42.15 19.31
CA ALA A 14 24.05 -41.77 18.18
C ALA A 14 22.78 -41.02 18.62
N ASN A 15 22.15 -41.51 19.69
CA ASN A 15 20.94 -40.83 20.24
C ASN A 15 21.30 -39.44 20.80
N ASN A 16 22.44 -39.32 21.51
CA ASN A 16 22.91 -38.03 22.00
C ASN A 16 23.21 -37.06 20.84
N LEU A 17 23.86 -37.51 19.79
CA LEU A 17 24.13 -36.71 18.60
C LEU A 17 22.82 -36.24 17.94
N THR A 18 21.86 -37.16 17.78
CA THR A 18 20.53 -36.81 17.23
C THR A 18 19.84 -35.75 18.09
N THR A 19 19.88 -35.88 19.39
CA THR A 19 19.30 -34.89 20.32
C THR A 19 19.97 -33.53 20.17
N VAL A 20 21.29 -33.49 20.12
CA VAL A 20 22.07 -32.23 19.93
C VAL A 20 21.75 -31.59 18.59
N VAL A 21 21.71 -32.37 17.50
CA VAL A 21 21.42 -31.91 16.17
C VAL A 21 19.99 -31.31 16.12
N ASN A 22 19.00 -32.02 16.64
CA ASN A 22 17.60 -31.54 16.68
C ASN A 22 17.50 -30.27 17.52
N GLY A 23 18.17 -30.17 18.65
CA GLY A 23 18.24 -28.96 19.46
C GLY A 23 18.87 -27.78 18.71
N LYS A 24 19.94 -28.01 17.94
CA LYS A 24 20.55 -26.98 17.11
C LYS A 24 19.66 -26.53 15.96
N ILE A 25 18.96 -27.46 15.31
CA ILE A 25 17.97 -27.14 14.26
C ILE A 25 16.86 -26.28 14.86
N GLY A 26 16.34 -26.64 16.03
CA GLY A 26 15.34 -25.85 16.73
C GLY A 26 15.81 -24.42 17.04
N SER A 27 17.05 -24.29 17.54
CA SER A 27 17.66 -22.98 17.81
C SER A 27 17.82 -22.14 16.53
N ILE A 28 18.27 -22.73 15.44
CA ILE A 28 18.43 -22.06 14.15
C ILE A 28 17.08 -21.57 13.64
N ASN A 29 16.05 -22.41 13.67
CA ASN A 29 14.71 -22.04 13.23
C ASN A 29 14.14 -20.86 14.05
N THR A 30 14.33 -20.86 15.37
CA THR A 30 13.93 -19.77 16.24
C THR A 30 14.68 -18.48 15.91
N THR A 31 16.00 -18.56 15.70
CA THR A 31 16.81 -17.40 15.32
C THR A 31 16.39 -16.83 13.97
N MET A 32 16.12 -17.69 12.99
CA MET A 32 15.64 -17.28 11.67
C MET A 32 14.26 -16.60 11.75
N ALA A 33 13.34 -17.16 12.53
CA ALA A 33 12.01 -16.55 12.74
C ALA A 33 12.12 -15.16 13.39
N THR A 34 12.99 -15.02 14.39
CA THR A 34 13.25 -13.74 15.06
C THR A 34 13.88 -12.73 14.09
N ALA A 35 14.87 -13.13 13.32
CA ALA A 35 15.53 -12.27 12.33
C ALA A 35 14.54 -11.81 11.24
N LEU A 36 13.66 -12.70 10.77
CA LEU A 36 12.62 -12.35 9.81
C LEU A 36 11.60 -11.35 10.39
N ALA A 37 11.20 -11.55 11.65
CA ALA A 37 10.30 -10.62 12.34
C ALA A 37 10.95 -9.23 12.46
N GLN A 38 12.20 -9.14 12.90
CA GLN A 38 12.95 -7.89 13.00
C GLN A 38 13.15 -7.21 11.64
N PHE A 39 13.41 -7.99 10.60
CA PHE A 39 13.54 -7.46 9.23
C PHE A 39 12.22 -6.88 8.74
N ASN A 40 11.11 -7.55 8.98
CA ASN A 40 9.77 -7.07 8.60
C ASN A 40 9.38 -5.80 9.39
N GLU A 41 9.70 -5.75 10.67
CA GLU A 41 9.55 -4.55 11.50
C GLU A 41 10.37 -3.39 10.95
N TRP A 42 11.67 -3.59 10.72
CA TRP A 42 12.55 -2.58 10.13
C TRP A 42 12.05 -2.10 8.77
N ARG A 43 11.59 -3.00 7.89
CA ARG A 43 11.02 -2.64 6.59
C ARG A 43 9.77 -1.79 6.76
N SER A 44 8.88 -2.15 7.68
CA SER A 44 7.67 -1.40 7.99
C SER A 44 7.96 0.00 8.52
N LEU A 45 8.98 0.15 9.37
CA LEU A 45 9.38 1.44 9.94
C LEU A 45 10.00 2.38 8.92
N ARG A 46 10.62 1.88 7.85
CA ARG A 46 11.20 2.72 6.80
C ARG A 46 10.16 3.50 5.99
N ASP A 47 8.94 2.99 5.92
CA ASP A 47 7.83 3.65 5.23
C ASP A 47 7.02 4.57 6.15
N VAL A 48 7.49 4.78 7.38
CA VAL A 48 6.80 5.57 8.41
C VAL A 48 7.70 6.74 8.85
N GLU A 49 7.18 7.95 8.78
CA GLU A 49 7.78 9.13 9.42
C GLU A 49 6.99 9.45 10.69
N GLY A 50 7.69 9.54 11.83
CA GLY A 50 7.10 9.87 13.12
C GLY A 50 6.82 8.65 14.02
N ASP A 51 6.17 8.89 15.13
CA ASP A 51 5.84 7.88 16.12
C ASP A 51 4.57 7.10 15.68
N PRO A 52 4.66 5.76 15.44
CA PRO A 52 3.52 4.96 15.04
C PRO A 52 2.41 4.89 16.08
N THR A 53 2.65 5.30 17.32
CA THR A 53 1.65 5.31 18.39
C THR A 53 0.98 6.66 18.58
N ALA A 54 1.56 7.74 18.07
CA ALA A 54 1.04 9.10 18.24
C ALA A 54 -0.02 9.44 17.19
N LEU A 55 -1.16 9.95 17.63
CA LEU A 55 -2.22 10.44 16.75
C LEU A 55 -1.74 11.70 15.99
N GLY A 56 -2.02 11.74 14.69
CA GLY A 56 -1.80 12.94 13.87
C GLY A 56 -0.35 13.19 13.43
N THR A 57 0.61 12.38 13.89
CA THR A 57 2.03 12.61 13.62
C THR A 57 2.66 11.61 12.65
N ILE A 58 1.94 10.55 12.30
CA ILE A 58 2.48 9.51 11.42
C ILE A 58 2.17 9.83 10.00
N ARG A 59 3.23 9.84 9.21
CA ARG A 59 3.17 9.81 7.77
C ARG A 59 3.67 8.45 7.28
N ARG A 60 2.89 7.80 6.45
CA ARG A 60 3.20 6.47 5.91
C ARG A 60 2.96 6.45 4.41
N ASN A 61 3.85 5.78 3.69
CA ASN A 61 3.65 5.46 2.29
C ASN A 61 2.58 4.34 2.16
N VAL A 62 1.55 4.59 1.36
CA VAL A 62 0.47 3.63 1.08
C VAL A 62 0.47 3.15 -0.37
N LEU A 63 1.13 3.90 -1.26
CA LEU A 63 1.42 3.51 -2.63
C LEU A 63 2.84 3.93 -2.97
N GLN A 64 3.72 2.98 -3.24
CA GLN A 64 5.09 3.25 -3.68
C GLN A 64 5.11 3.87 -5.07
N GLY A 65 6.15 4.65 -5.34
CA GLY A 65 6.38 5.26 -6.65
C GLY A 65 6.30 4.22 -7.76
N HIS A 66 5.36 4.41 -8.67
CA HIS A 66 5.11 3.52 -9.78
C HIS A 66 5.05 4.34 -11.07
N VAL A 67 5.66 3.81 -12.12
CA VAL A 67 5.69 4.47 -13.42
C VAL A 67 4.49 3.97 -14.23
N TYR A 68 3.66 4.90 -14.63
CA TYR A 68 2.59 4.68 -15.58
C TYR A 68 3.02 5.20 -16.95
N GLY A 69 2.62 4.51 -17.99
CA GLY A 69 2.97 4.89 -19.35
C GLY A 69 1.89 4.55 -20.35
N THR A 70 2.09 5.00 -21.56
CA THR A 70 1.25 4.65 -22.69
C THR A 70 1.55 3.24 -23.18
N GLY A 71 0.53 2.51 -23.60
CA GLY A 71 0.71 1.20 -24.21
C GLY A 71 1.09 0.06 -23.28
N GLY A 72 0.91 0.20 -21.97
CA GLY A 72 1.09 -0.88 -21.02
C GLY A 72 2.53 -1.34 -20.77
N VAL A 73 3.52 -0.63 -21.28
CA VAL A 73 4.93 -1.05 -21.20
C VAL A 73 5.54 -0.78 -19.83
N TYR A 74 5.03 0.20 -19.10
CA TYR A 74 5.57 0.59 -17.80
C TYR A 74 4.51 0.53 -16.71
N GLY A 75 4.28 -0.66 -16.20
CA GLY A 75 3.57 -0.84 -14.95
C GLY A 75 2.07 -0.56 -14.94
N ALA A 76 1.51 -0.17 -16.05
CA ALA A 76 0.07 0.04 -16.14
C ALA A 76 -0.72 -1.25 -15.88
N THR A 77 -0.15 -2.39 -16.14
CA THR A 77 -0.70 -3.71 -15.84
C THR A 77 -0.35 -4.21 -14.43
N ALA A 78 0.60 -3.58 -13.75
CA ALA A 78 1.11 -4.09 -12.48
C ALA A 78 0.36 -3.56 -11.26
N GLN A 79 -0.33 -2.42 -11.34
CA GLN A 79 -0.97 -1.79 -10.17
C GLN A 79 -2.35 -1.18 -10.41
N GLY A 80 -3.03 -1.51 -11.47
CA GLY A 80 -4.37 -0.96 -11.66
C GLY A 80 -5.13 -1.63 -12.78
N ASP A 81 -6.42 -1.71 -12.61
CA ASP A 81 -7.32 -2.11 -13.67
C ASP A 81 -7.47 -0.97 -14.67
N PHE A 82 -7.29 -1.26 -15.93
CA PHE A 82 -7.66 -0.35 -17.00
C PHE A 82 -9.16 -0.45 -17.24
N VAL A 83 -9.84 0.65 -17.04
CA VAL A 83 -11.28 0.75 -17.34
C VAL A 83 -11.49 1.20 -18.78
N SER A 84 -10.49 1.87 -19.38
CA SER A 84 -10.50 2.30 -20.77
C SER A 84 -9.49 1.50 -21.59
N THR A 85 -9.94 0.95 -22.71
CA THR A 85 -9.12 0.07 -23.55
C THR A 85 -8.10 0.81 -24.42
N ASN A 86 -8.22 2.13 -24.55
CA ASN A 86 -7.32 2.94 -25.36
C ASN A 86 -6.77 4.12 -24.58
N LEU A 87 -5.76 3.87 -23.77
CA LEU A 87 -4.97 4.90 -23.10
C LEU A 87 -3.73 5.33 -23.90
N GLY A 88 -3.53 4.76 -25.10
CA GLY A 88 -2.30 4.91 -25.86
C GLY A 88 -1.98 6.32 -26.33
N ALA A 89 -2.98 7.13 -26.60
CA ALA A 89 -2.81 8.54 -26.97
C ALA A 89 -2.79 9.48 -25.76
N SER A 90 -3.26 9.03 -24.61
CA SER A 90 -2.93 9.41 -23.26
C SER A 90 -3.06 10.86 -22.85
N ALA A 91 -3.89 11.62 -23.52
CA ALA A 91 -4.34 12.91 -23.03
C ALA A 91 -5.52 12.75 -22.08
N ASN A 92 -5.46 13.46 -20.94
CA ASN A 92 -6.56 13.53 -19.96
C ASN A 92 -6.96 12.16 -19.39
N VAL A 93 -5.98 11.43 -18.89
CA VAL A 93 -6.21 10.17 -18.17
C VAL A 93 -6.46 10.47 -16.70
N TYR A 94 -7.57 9.97 -16.17
CA TYR A 94 -7.84 10.00 -14.74
C TYR A 94 -7.19 8.81 -14.05
N MET A 95 -6.46 9.09 -12.97
CA MET A 95 -5.98 8.08 -12.02
C MET A 95 -6.91 8.07 -10.83
N HIS A 96 -7.52 6.91 -10.57
CA HIS A 96 -8.45 6.70 -9.46
C HIS A 96 -7.81 5.79 -8.44
N PHE A 97 -7.91 6.16 -7.17
CA PHE A 97 -7.38 5.41 -6.03
C PHE A 97 -8.52 5.14 -5.05
N ARG A 98 -8.99 3.89 -5.00
CA ARG A 98 -9.97 3.49 -3.99
C ARG A 98 -9.29 3.42 -2.64
N VAL A 99 -9.82 4.16 -1.68
CA VAL A 99 -9.46 4.09 -0.27
C VAL A 99 -10.25 2.94 0.38
N PRO A 100 -9.72 2.22 1.37
CA PRO A 100 -10.45 1.16 2.06
C PRO A 100 -11.48 1.74 3.06
N LEU A 101 -12.26 2.70 2.59
CA LEU A 101 -13.38 3.32 3.29
C LEU A 101 -14.64 3.24 2.43
N ASN A 102 -15.76 2.97 3.09
CA ASN A 102 -17.07 2.91 2.45
C ASN A 102 -18.08 3.71 3.28
N ILE A 103 -18.84 4.60 2.63
CA ILE A 103 -19.81 5.48 3.31
C ILE A 103 -20.95 4.73 4.00
N ASN A 104 -21.14 3.45 3.67
CA ASN A 104 -22.16 2.63 4.33
C ASN A 104 -21.68 1.98 5.62
N THR A 105 -20.36 1.94 5.88
CA THR A 105 -19.77 1.19 6.98
C THR A 105 -18.78 1.97 7.85
N ASN A 106 -18.19 3.06 7.33
CA ASN A 106 -17.12 3.76 8.00
C ASN A 106 -17.52 5.19 8.44
N SER A 107 -16.99 5.59 9.60
CA SER A 107 -17.04 6.96 10.09
C SER A 107 -15.62 7.39 10.47
N GLU A 108 -14.82 7.75 9.45
CA GLU A 108 -13.40 7.99 9.61
C GLU A 108 -12.93 9.16 8.75
N MET A 109 -12.05 9.99 9.32
CA MET A 109 -11.33 11.02 8.59
C MET A 109 -10.17 10.41 7.82
N PHE A 110 -9.78 11.05 6.73
CA PHE A 110 -8.62 10.64 5.94
C PHE A 110 -7.82 11.86 5.45
N TRP A 111 -6.54 11.64 5.29
CA TRP A 111 -5.61 12.58 4.67
C TRP A 111 -4.65 11.81 3.75
N PHE A 112 -4.53 12.23 2.51
CA PHE A 112 -3.61 11.67 1.54
C PHE A 112 -2.87 12.77 0.80
N ASN A 113 -1.60 12.50 0.49
CA ASN A 113 -0.78 13.34 -0.36
C ASN A 113 -0.22 12.52 -1.51
N ILE A 114 -0.58 12.88 -2.74
CA ILE A 114 -0.11 12.25 -3.96
C ILE A 114 1.06 13.08 -4.48
N LYS A 115 2.24 12.49 -4.57
CA LYS A 115 3.47 13.13 -5.05
C LYS A 115 4.04 12.39 -6.23
N GLY A 116 4.61 13.14 -7.16
CA GLY A 116 5.22 12.53 -8.31
C GLY A 116 5.71 13.50 -9.37
N TYR A 117 5.89 12.95 -10.56
CA TYR A 117 6.31 13.68 -11.73
C TYR A 117 5.60 13.16 -12.99
N SER A 118 5.02 14.05 -13.75
CA SER A 118 4.47 13.78 -15.08
C SER A 118 5.46 14.26 -16.13
N TYR A 119 6.22 13.34 -16.73
CA TYR A 119 7.19 13.66 -17.78
C TYR A 119 6.50 14.24 -19.01
N GLY A 120 5.37 13.66 -19.42
CA GLY A 120 4.63 14.10 -20.60
C GLY A 120 4.13 15.56 -20.54
N THR A 121 4.00 16.11 -19.32
CA THR A 121 3.61 17.51 -19.09
C THR A 121 4.72 18.36 -18.48
N ALA A 122 5.87 17.76 -18.15
CA ALA A 122 6.96 18.39 -17.40
C ALA A 122 6.50 19.04 -16.07
N LYS A 123 5.56 18.39 -15.37
CA LYS A 123 4.98 18.94 -14.13
C LYS A 123 5.26 18.06 -12.92
N ILE A 124 5.55 18.70 -11.81
CA ILE A 124 5.52 18.06 -10.49
C ILE A 124 4.05 17.81 -10.12
N ILE A 125 3.78 16.63 -9.58
CA ILE A 125 2.50 16.25 -8.98
C ILE A 125 2.64 16.44 -7.48
N ASP A 126 1.81 17.28 -6.89
CA ASP A 126 1.75 17.50 -5.43
C ASP A 126 0.30 17.85 -5.07
N GLU A 127 -0.47 16.79 -4.79
CA GLU A 127 -1.89 16.87 -4.55
C GLU A 127 -2.19 16.46 -3.11
N THR A 128 -3.01 17.22 -2.40
CA THR A 128 -3.50 16.87 -1.08
C THR A 128 -5.01 16.70 -1.12
N LEU A 129 -5.49 15.58 -0.57
CA LEU A 129 -6.90 15.23 -0.53
C LEU A 129 -7.27 14.82 0.90
N VAL A 130 -8.25 15.48 1.46
CA VAL A 130 -8.72 15.23 2.83
C VAL A 130 -10.24 15.15 2.86
N GLY A 131 -10.77 14.48 3.87
CA GLY A 131 -12.21 14.40 4.05
C GLY A 131 -12.62 13.53 5.21
N TYR A 132 -13.90 13.42 5.40
CA TYR A 132 -14.54 12.59 6.39
C TYR A 132 -15.58 11.68 5.73
N CYS A 133 -15.35 10.38 5.81
CA CYS A 133 -16.32 9.36 5.46
C CYS A 133 -17.29 9.23 6.63
N TYR A 134 -18.57 9.60 6.45
CA TYR A 134 -19.54 9.66 7.55
C TYR A 134 -20.72 8.73 7.33
N GLN A 135 -20.66 7.54 7.92
CA GLN A 135 -21.63 6.47 7.76
C GLN A 135 -23.06 6.87 8.16
N PRO A 136 -23.32 7.65 9.25
CA PRO A 136 -24.70 7.93 9.66
C PRO A 136 -25.53 8.64 8.61
N THR A 137 -24.92 9.47 7.77
CA THR A 137 -25.60 10.17 6.68
C THR A 137 -25.21 9.65 5.28
N ARG A 138 -24.31 8.66 5.22
CA ARG A 138 -23.81 8.04 4.00
C ARG A 138 -23.26 9.03 2.98
N VAL A 139 -22.50 10.01 3.47
CA VAL A 139 -21.90 11.05 2.63
C VAL A 139 -20.45 11.30 3.00
N LEU A 140 -19.72 11.92 2.08
CA LEU A 140 -18.44 12.55 2.37
C LEU A 140 -18.72 13.96 2.91
N GLN A 141 -18.07 14.29 4.03
CA GLN A 141 -18.12 15.60 4.66
C GLN A 141 -16.76 16.26 4.70
N SER A 142 -16.74 17.57 4.77
CA SER A 142 -15.53 18.39 4.94
C SER A 142 -14.40 17.99 3.96
N VAL A 143 -14.78 17.65 2.72
CA VAL A 143 -13.80 17.34 1.67
C VAL A 143 -13.08 18.61 1.28
N SER A 144 -11.76 18.56 1.25
CA SER A 144 -10.91 19.62 0.73
C SER A 144 -9.81 19.01 -0.13
N THR A 145 -9.48 19.67 -1.22
CA THR A 145 -8.43 19.24 -2.13
C THR A 145 -7.55 20.43 -2.50
N PHE A 146 -6.26 20.15 -2.69
CA PHE A 146 -5.28 21.12 -3.15
C PHE A 146 -4.34 20.45 -4.13
N GLY A 147 -3.98 21.15 -5.23
CA GLY A 147 -3.02 20.67 -6.20
C GLY A 147 -3.27 21.19 -7.62
N ASN A 148 -2.45 20.72 -8.56
CA ASN A 148 -2.44 21.20 -9.94
C ASN A 148 -2.94 20.15 -10.97
N MET A 149 -3.29 18.94 -10.51
CA MET A 149 -3.81 17.84 -11.33
C MET A 149 -5.31 17.62 -11.08
N THR A 150 -6.04 18.67 -10.81
CA THR A 150 -7.49 18.67 -10.59
C THR A 150 -7.93 17.57 -9.61
N PRO A 151 -7.38 17.55 -8.39
CA PRO A 151 -7.69 16.50 -7.42
C PRO A 151 -9.17 16.56 -7.01
N ALA A 152 -9.77 15.39 -6.85
CA ALA A 152 -11.14 15.26 -6.37
C ALA A 152 -11.30 13.99 -5.52
N VAL A 153 -12.31 14.02 -4.64
CA VAL A 153 -12.78 12.84 -3.91
C VAL A 153 -14.23 12.63 -4.21
N TYR A 154 -14.62 11.41 -4.52
CA TYR A 154 -16.00 11.05 -4.80
C TYR A 154 -16.35 9.69 -4.18
N VAL A 155 -17.62 9.34 -4.24
CA VAL A 155 -18.12 8.03 -3.84
C VAL A 155 -18.63 7.32 -5.07
N ASP A 156 -18.20 6.07 -5.27
CA ASP A 156 -18.70 5.25 -6.36
C ASP A 156 -20.09 4.65 -6.04
N SER A 157 -20.71 3.97 -7.00
CA SER A 157 -22.06 3.38 -6.82
C SER A 157 -22.09 2.26 -5.76
N ASN A 158 -20.94 1.71 -5.38
CA ASN A 158 -20.80 0.70 -4.33
C ASN A 158 -20.56 1.33 -2.94
N GLY A 159 -20.52 2.66 -2.87
CA GLY A 159 -20.25 3.39 -1.62
C GLY A 159 -18.77 3.53 -1.27
N ASN A 160 -17.86 3.11 -2.13
CA ASN A 160 -16.43 3.23 -1.90
C ASN A 160 -15.96 4.67 -2.05
N VAL A 161 -15.08 5.10 -1.16
CA VAL A 161 -14.41 6.40 -1.26
C VAL A 161 -13.27 6.29 -2.27
N VAL A 162 -13.26 7.17 -3.25
CA VAL A 162 -12.29 7.20 -4.33
C VAL A 162 -11.66 8.57 -4.45
N MET A 163 -10.35 8.62 -4.43
CA MET A 163 -9.56 9.80 -4.80
C MET A 163 -9.28 9.77 -6.30
N ARG A 164 -9.19 10.94 -6.91
CA ARG A 164 -8.93 11.08 -8.34
C ARG A 164 -8.01 12.25 -8.62
N ILE A 165 -7.09 12.07 -9.56
CA ILE A 165 -6.33 13.15 -10.19
C ILE A 165 -6.44 13.02 -11.72
N LEU A 166 -6.33 14.15 -12.43
CA LEU A 166 -6.30 14.19 -13.89
C LEU A 166 -4.87 14.41 -14.36
N ILE A 167 -4.35 13.47 -15.13
CA ILE A 167 -3.04 13.58 -15.78
C ILE A 167 -3.25 13.99 -17.23
N PRO A 168 -2.88 15.21 -17.63
CA PRO A 168 -3.10 15.69 -19.00
C PRO A 168 -2.34 14.88 -20.05
N ASN A 169 -1.20 14.30 -19.69
CA ASN A 169 -0.45 13.36 -20.51
C ASN A 169 0.23 12.34 -19.59
N ILE A 170 -0.19 11.08 -19.68
CA ILE A 170 0.29 10.01 -18.77
C ILE A 170 1.66 9.44 -19.17
N TYR A 171 2.27 9.92 -20.26
CA TYR A 171 3.56 9.41 -20.72
C TYR A 171 4.63 9.56 -19.63
N PHE A 172 5.16 8.43 -19.13
CA PHE A 172 6.08 8.35 -18.00
C PHE A 172 5.65 9.17 -16.77
N THR A 173 4.46 8.92 -16.29
CA THR A 173 3.99 9.51 -15.03
C THR A 173 4.33 8.60 -13.86
N THR A 174 5.01 9.15 -12.87
CA THR A 174 5.34 8.43 -11.63
C THR A 174 4.61 9.07 -10.48
N VAL A 175 3.92 8.28 -9.67
CA VAL A 175 3.26 8.75 -8.44
C VAL A 175 3.54 7.83 -7.27
N ARG A 176 3.61 8.42 -6.09
CA ARG A 176 3.51 7.73 -4.80
C ARG A 176 2.45 8.43 -3.95
N ILE A 177 1.88 7.72 -3.00
CA ILE A 177 0.86 8.27 -2.11
C ILE A 177 1.29 8.04 -0.67
N ASP A 178 1.33 9.13 0.08
CA ASP A 178 1.55 9.12 1.52
C ASP A 178 0.23 9.39 2.25
N THR A 179 0.10 8.88 3.46
CA THR A 179 -1.00 9.16 4.38
C THR A 179 -0.47 9.56 5.74
N MET A 180 -1.28 10.27 6.50
CA MET A 180 -1.09 10.42 7.95
C MET A 180 -2.43 10.17 8.66
N ARG A 181 -2.37 9.77 9.93
CA ARG A 181 -3.55 9.63 10.75
C ARG A 181 -4.08 11.02 11.11
N VAL A 182 -5.36 11.27 10.86
CA VAL A 182 -6.04 12.52 11.19
C VAL A 182 -7.33 12.23 11.96
N GLY A 183 -7.60 13.04 12.96
CA GLY A 183 -8.81 12.92 13.78
C GLY A 183 -9.05 11.50 14.29
N ASN A 184 -10.23 10.96 13.99
CA ASN A 184 -10.63 9.59 14.31
C ASN A 184 -10.28 8.57 13.20
N GLY A 185 -9.48 8.97 12.22
CA GLY A 185 -9.08 8.11 11.11
C GLY A 185 -8.10 7.02 11.54
N ARG A 186 -8.08 5.95 10.76
CA ARG A 186 -7.06 4.90 10.87
C ARG A 186 -5.77 5.31 10.17
N LEU A 187 -4.70 4.60 10.45
CA LEU A 187 -3.48 4.64 9.65
C LEU A 187 -3.62 3.60 8.53
N PHE A 188 -3.56 4.06 7.29
CA PHE A 188 -3.56 3.18 6.12
C PHE A 188 -2.17 2.57 5.90
N ASN A 189 -2.13 1.41 5.25
CA ASN A 189 -0.92 0.65 5.01
C ASN A 189 -0.57 0.57 3.53
N LEU A 190 0.68 0.23 3.23
CA LEU A 190 1.09 -0.09 1.88
C LEU A 190 0.25 -1.25 1.32
N GLY A 191 -0.36 -1.02 0.15
CA GLY A 191 -1.24 -1.99 -0.50
C GLY A 191 -2.74 -1.84 -0.18
N ASP A 192 -3.13 -0.95 0.73
CA ASP A 192 -4.54 -0.69 1.04
C ASP A 192 -5.30 0.01 -0.11
N LEU A 193 -4.58 0.70 -1.00
CA LEU A 193 -5.18 1.39 -2.13
C LEU A 193 -5.28 0.48 -3.36
N SER A 194 -6.43 0.53 -4.03
CA SER A 194 -6.59 -0.06 -5.37
C SER A 194 -6.60 1.06 -6.41
N THR A 195 -5.93 0.85 -7.54
CA THR A 195 -5.77 1.87 -8.59
C THR A 195 -6.50 1.47 -9.86
N LYS A 196 -7.19 2.42 -10.50
CA LYS A 196 -7.72 2.30 -11.86
C LYS A 196 -7.31 3.50 -12.70
N LEU A 197 -7.03 3.26 -13.97
CA LEU A 197 -6.82 4.30 -14.97
C LEU A 197 -8.02 4.34 -15.93
N SER A 198 -8.53 5.54 -16.21
CA SER A 198 -9.73 5.70 -17.04
C SER A 198 -9.71 7.01 -17.80
N LEU A 199 -10.42 7.06 -18.92
CA LEU A 199 -10.78 8.32 -19.60
C LEU A 199 -12.04 8.94 -19.02
N ALA A 200 -12.79 8.22 -18.18
CA ALA A 200 -13.94 8.73 -17.46
C ALA A 200 -13.52 9.37 -16.13
N ASP A 201 -14.24 10.39 -15.72
CA ASP A 201 -14.00 11.15 -14.50
C ASP A 201 -14.46 10.42 -13.22
N THR A 202 -15.24 9.36 -13.35
CA THR A 202 -15.64 8.47 -12.28
C THR A 202 -15.59 7.02 -12.73
N VAL A 203 -15.26 6.12 -11.81
CA VAL A 203 -15.24 4.66 -12.06
C VAL A 203 -15.83 3.94 -10.84
N VAL A 204 -16.27 2.72 -11.05
CA VAL A 204 -16.76 1.84 -9.98
C VAL A 204 -15.70 0.79 -9.68
N PHE A 205 -15.41 0.61 -8.40
CA PHE A 205 -14.54 -0.47 -7.93
C PHE A 205 -15.37 -1.66 -7.46
N SER A 206 -14.99 -2.83 -7.91
CA SER A 206 -15.54 -4.11 -7.47
C SER A 206 -15.01 -4.49 -6.09
#